data_ab460e30cf2dfa7ae1e8f02d0265ccd1
#
_entry.id   ab460e30cf2dfa7ae1e8f02d0265ccd1
#
_cell.length_a   1.000
_cell.length_b   1.000
_cell.length_c   1.000
_cell.angle_alpha   90.00
_cell.angle_beta   90.00
_cell.angle_gamma   90.00
#
_symmetry.space_group_name_H-M   'P 1'
#
loop_
_entity.id
_entity.type
_entity.pdbx_description
1 polymer ?
#
loop_
_entity_poly.entity_id
_entity_poly.type
_entity_poly.pdbx_seq_one_letter_code
_entity_poly.pdbx_strand_id
1 'polypeptide(L)'
;MTDRGEGIEVERLGREFGRGSKSVRAVDGIDLRVEPGEVYGFLGPNGAGKSTTVLMLTTLLPPTSGAARVAGYDVVKEGQKVRTAIGAALQEAALDPLLTGREHLKLQAALHGLPRKEREKRGEELLERVGLPEAADRKVRGYSGGMKRRLDLALSLVHGPEILFLDEPTTGLDPQSRSALWEEVSRLTRDEGVTVFLTTQYLEEADVLADRVGIIDRGRIVAEDTPEALKAEIGRPRVEATPAEAKARDAVARVLKKFGEETAGQPGAVAVRLAHGDLADVVRALDAENLKVANLRLDEPSLDDVFLEKTGRSLEGAGDAEEGAEETQTP
;
A
#
# COMPACT_ATOMS: atom_id res chain seq x y z
N MET A 1 -24.81 14.66 -11.15
CA MET A 1 -23.56 14.95 -10.47
C MET A 1 -23.73 14.46 -9.05
N THR A 2 -23.26 13.26 -8.76
CA THR A 2 -23.19 12.74 -7.39
C THR A 2 -22.25 13.65 -6.62
N ASP A 3 -22.77 14.24 -5.53
CA ASP A 3 -21.96 14.95 -4.56
C ASP A 3 -20.86 13.97 -4.11
N ARG A 4 -19.62 14.18 -4.56
CA ARG A 4 -18.50 13.38 -4.13
C ARG A 4 -18.25 13.80 -2.69
N GLY A 5 -18.41 12.85 -1.75
CA GLY A 5 -18.18 13.07 -0.33
C GLY A 5 -16.84 13.75 -0.05
N GLU A 6 -16.63 14.21 1.16
CA GLU A 6 -15.36 14.77 1.60
C GLU A 6 -14.36 13.62 1.87
N GLY A 7 -13.07 13.80 1.50
CA GLY A 7 -12.01 12.80 1.67
C GLY A 7 -11.43 12.77 3.09
N ILE A 8 -10.11 12.68 3.19
CA ILE A 8 -9.37 12.73 4.45
C ILE A 8 -8.51 13.99 4.46
N GLU A 9 -8.56 14.77 5.55
CA GLU A 9 -7.71 15.94 5.77
C GLU A 9 -7.01 15.82 7.12
N VAL A 10 -5.70 15.99 7.11
CA VAL A 10 -4.84 15.85 8.29
C VAL A 10 -3.92 17.05 8.40
N GLU A 11 -3.92 17.71 9.56
CA GLU A 11 -3.11 18.90 9.84
C GLU A 11 -2.26 18.67 11.09
N ARG A 12 -0.94 18.61 10.90
CA ARG A 12 0.09 18.44 11.94
C ARG A 12 -0.29 17.37 12.96
N LEU A 13 -0.84 16.25 12.48
CA LEU A 13 -1.31 15.16 13.33
C LEU A 13 -0.14 14.48 14.02
N GLY A 14 -0.23 14.34 15.33
CA GLY A 14 0.81 13.72 16.12
C GLY A 14 0.29 12.79 17.19
N ARG A 15 1.08 11.73 17.46
CA ARG A 15 0.82 10.80 18.56
C ARG A 15 2.08 10.47 19.31
N GLU A 16 2.03 10.70 20.60
CA GLU A 16 3.10 10.42 21.55
C GLU A 16 2.61 9.42 22.60
N PHE A 17 3.40 8.38 22.87
CA PHE A 17 3.15 7.36 23.89
C PHE A 17 4.14 7.53 25.04
N GLY A 18 3.74 7.19 26.25
CA GLY A 18 4.59 7.30 27.45
C GLY A 18 4.56 8.71 28.06
N ARG A 19 5.47 8.96 29.00
CA ARG A 19 5.62 10.25 29.69
C ARG A 19 7.09 10.56 29.99
N GLY A 20 7.47 11.83 29.91
CA GLY A 20 8.82 12.31 30.25
C GLY A 20 9.89 11.70 29.36
N SER A 21 11.00 11.24 29.93
CA SER A 21 12.16 10.70 29.19
C SER A 21 11.92 9.36 28.48
N LYS A 22 10.79 8.70 28.75
CA LYS A 22 10.35 7.45 28.06
C LYS A 22 9.26 7.70 27.05
N SER A 23 9.08 8.95 26.62
CA SER A 23 8.13 9.28 25.58
C SER A 23 8.62 8.84 24.21
N VAL A 24 7.75 8.17 23.44
CA VAL A 24 7.99 7.76 22.04
C VAL A 24 6.97 8.48 21.15
N ARG A 25 7.48 9.24 20.21
CA ARG A 25 6.66 9.94 19.24
C ARG A 25 6.46 9.06 18.02
N ALA A 26 5.34 8.33 18.01
CA ALA A 26 5.01 7.40 16.93
C ALA A 26 4.57 8.10 15.64
N VAL A 27 3.91 9.28 15.77
CA VAL A 27 3.56 10.14 14.63
C VAL A 27 3.95 11.56 15.03
N ASP A 28 4.70 12.25 14.17
CA ASP A 28 5.38 13.51 14.49
C ASP A 28 4.95 14.64 13.55
N GLY A 29 3.68 15.07 13.69
CA GLY A 29 3.17 16.25 13.00
C GLY A 29 3.01 16.07 11.49
N ILE A 30 2.37 14.98 11.06
CA ILE A 30 2.11 14.71 9.63
C ILE A 30 0.98 15.60 9.10
N ASP A 31 1.14 16.03 7.87
CA ASP A 31 0.11 16.67 7.05
C ASP A 31 -0.15 15.77 5.85
N LEU A 32 -1.40 15.48 5.54
CA LEU A 32 -1.79 14.76 4.33
C LEU A 32 -3.22 15.08 3.93
N ARG A 33 -3.52 14.89 2.65
CA ARG A 33 -4.86 15.02 2.10
C ARG A 33 -5.13 13.88 1.13
N VAL A 34 -6.29 13.24 1.27
CA VAL A 34 -6.78 12.20 0.36
C VAL A 34 -8.06 12.69 -0.29
N GLU A 35 -8.07 12.70 -1.62
CA GLU A 35 -9.22 13.16 -2.38
C GLU A 35 -10.33 12.09 -2.43
N PRO A 36 -11.60 12.48 -2.57
CA PRO A 36 -12.69 11.51 -2.70
C PRO A 36 -12.52 10.61 -3.92
N GLY A 37 -12.64 9.28 -3.72
CA GLY A 37 -12.49 8.27 -4.77
C GLY A 37 -11.03 8.00 -5.15
N GLU A 38 -10.07 8.40 -4.33
CA GLU A 38 -8.64 8.13 -4.48
C GLU A 38 -8.25 6.86 -3.71
N VAL A 39 -7.32 6.09 -4.25
CA VAL A 39 -6.55 5.09 -3.49
C VAL A 39 -5.26 5.75 -3.02
N TYR A 40 -5.17 6.01 -1.74
CA TYR A 40 -3.98 6.58 -1.11
C TYR A 40 -3.16 5.48 -0.42
N GLY A 41 -1.95 5.25 -0.92
CA GLY A 41 -0.99 4.30 -0.35
C GLY A 41 -0.14 4.95 0.74
N PHE A 42 -0.17 4.44 1.96
CA PHE A 42 0.66 4.92 3.06
C PHE A 42 1.78 3.90 3.33
N LEU A 43 2.93 4.12 2.69
CA LEU A 43 4.05 3.20 2.59
C LEU A 43 5.11 3.49 3.66
N GLY A 44 5.64 2.44 4.29
CA GLY A 44 6.75 2.60 5.22
C GLY A 44 7.08 1.30 5.95
N PRO A 45 8.23 1.23 6.65
CA PRO A 45 8.64 0.05 7.42
C PRO A 45 7.76 -0.17 8.65
N ASN A 46 7.95 -1.30 9.31
CA ASN A 46 7.35 -1.56 10.61
C ASN A 46 7.84 -0.51 11.63
N GLY A 47 6.95 -0.07 12.52
CA GLY A 47 7.26 0.97 13.50
C GLY A 47 7.28 2.42 12.95
N ALA A 48 7.11 2.64 11.64
CA ALA A 48 7.15 3.99 11.05
C ALA A 48 5.97 4.90 11.45
N GLY A 49 4.89 4.35 12.03
CA GLY A 49 3.71 5.11 12.45
C GLY A 49 2.45 4.84 11.62
N LYS A 50 2.48 3.91 10.64
CA LYS A 50 1.34 3.59 9.75
C LYS A 50 0.07 3.24 10.50
N SER A 51 0.09 2.13 11.26
CA SER A 51 -1.09 1.66 12.02
C SER A 51 -1.53 2.67 13.09
N THR A 52 -0.58 3.40 13.70
CA THR A 52 -0.93 4.47 14.64
C THR A 52 -1.72 5.58 13.95
N THR A 53 -1.36 5.96 12.73
CA THR A 53 -2.10 6.94 11.93
C THR A 53 -3.49 6.42 11.60
N VAL A 54 -3.62 5.17 11.12
CA VAL A 54 -4.92 4.54 10.87
C VAL A 54 -5.80 4.53 12.11
N LEU A 55 -5.26 4.14 13.27
CA LEU A 55 -6.01 4.13 14.52
C LEU A 55 -6.52 5.52 14.92
N MET A 56 -5.77 6.59 14.63
CA MET A 56 -6.23 7.96 14.88
C MET A 56 -7.35 8.36 13.91
N LEU A 57 -7.19 8.08 12.63
CA LEU A 57 -8.18 8.41 11.59
C LEU A 57 -9.48 7.62 11.75
N THR A 58 -9.41 6.37 12.20
CA THR A 58 -10.57 5.52 12.50
C THR A 58 -11.18 5.76 13.87
N THR A 59 -10.72 6.79 14.61
CA THR A 59 -11.20 7.18 15.94
C THR A 59 -10.94 6.17 17.08
N LEU A 60 -10.11 5.16 16.85
CA LEU A 60 -9.75 4.15 17.85
C LEU A 60 -8.67 4.66 18.83
N LEU A 61 -7.91 5.67 18.42
CA LEU A 61 -6.87 6.28 19.21
C LEU A 61 -6.96 7.80 19.09
N PRO A 62 -7.08 8.59 20.19
CA PRO A 62 -7.08 10.02 20.08
C PRO A 62 -5.68 10.54 19.73
N PRO A 63 -5.53 11.56 18.86
CA PRO A 63 -4.26 12.25 18.65
C PRO A 63 -3.80 12.99 19.93
N THR A 64 -2.49 13.21 20.07
CA THR A 64 -1.93 14.08 21.12
C THR A 64 -1.76 15.52 20.65
N SER A 65 -1.68 15.74 19.33
CA SER A 65 -1.57 17.07 18.71
C SER A 65 -2.13 17.04 17.28
N GLY A 66 -2.36 18.22 16.72
CA GLY A 66 -2.91 18.39 15.39
C GLY A 66 -4.41 18.12 15.32
N ALA A 67 -4.90 18.01 14.10
CA ALA A 67 -6.30 17.73 13.80
C ALA A 67 -6.43 16.79 12.59
N ALA A 68 -7.53 16.06 12.52
CA ALA A 68 -7.89 15.29 11.33
C ALA A 68 -9.39 15.30 11.12
N ARG A 69 -9.79 15.30 9.84
CA ARG A 69 -11.17 15.13 9.38
C ARG A 69 -11.24 13.93 8.45
N VAL A 70 -12.27 13.15 8.59
CA VAL A 70 -12.55 11.98 7.75
C VAL A 70 -14.01 12.05 7.32
N ALA A 71 -14.27 12.02 6.03
CA ALA A 71 -15.60 12.27 5.45
C ALA A 71 -16.21 13.58 6.00
N GLY A 72 -15.39 14.65 6.14
CA GLY A 72 -15.78 15.95 6.68
C GLY A 72 -15.96 16.04 8.19
N TYR A 73 -15.90 14.93 8.91
CA TYR A 73 -16.12 14.90 10.36
C TYR A 73 -14.80 14.90 11.15
N ASP A 74 -14.75 15.70 12.21
CA ASP A 74 -13.61 15.77 13.15
C ASP A 74 -13.47 14.43 13.91
N VAL A 75 -12.30 13.78 13.82
CA VAL A 75 -12.07 12.44 14.41
C VAL A 75 -12.18 12.40 15.93
N VAL A 76 -12.04 13.55 16.60
CA VAL A 76 -12.14 13.65 18.08
C VAL A 76 -13.55 14.03 18.53
N LYS A 77 -14.13 15.03 17.87
CA LYS A 77 -15.41 15.62 18.31
C LYS A 77 -16.62 14.88 17.75
N GLU A 78 -16.48 14.29 16.57
CA GLU A 78 -17.56 13.68 15.80
C GLU A 78 -17.32 12.20 15.48
N GLY A 79 -16.53 11.50 16.31
CA GLY A 79 -16.09 10.13 16.08
C GLY A 79 -17.20 9.13 15.75
N GLN A 80 -18.42 9.33 16.24
CA GLN A 80 -19.56 8.46 15.88
C GLN A 80 -19.94 8.63 14.39
N LYS A 81 -19.93 9.87 13.87
CA LYS A 81 -20.23 10.13 12.47
C LYS A 81 -19.13 9.58 11.58
N VAL A 82 -17.85 9.76 11.97
CA VAL A 82 -16.72 9.13 11.29
C VAL A 82 -16.93 7.61 11.16
N ARG A 83 -17.21 6.92 12.26
CA ARG A 83 -17.43 5.46 12.27
C ARG A 83 -18.62 4.99 11.43
N THR A 84 -19.60 5.86 11.19
CA THR A 84 -20.73 5.54 10.30
C THR A 84 -20.34 5.70 8.83
N ALA A 85 -19.42 6.60 8.50
CA ALA A 85 -18.99 6.89 7.14
C ALA A 85 -17.85 5.97 6.66
N ILE A 86 -17.13 5.32 7.57
CA ILE A 86 -15.94 4.52 7.23
C ILE A 86 -16.15 3.02 7.37
N GLY A 87 -15.48 2.25 6.52
CA GLY A 87 -15.16 0.84 6.74
C GLY A 87 -13.70 0.69 7.18
N ALA A 88 -13.38 -0.30 8.00
CA ALA A 88 -12.01 -0.56 8.40
C ALA A 88 -11.74 -2.06 8.49
N ALA A 89 -10.70 -2.53 7.79
CA ALA A 89 -10.13 -3.86 7.92
C ALA A 89 -8.70 -3.68 8.47
N LEU A 90 -8.57 -3.84 9.78
CA LEU A 90 -7.33 -3.59 10.51
C LEU A 90 -6.42 -4.84 10.50
N GLN A 91 -5.21 -4.71 11.05
CA GLN A 91 -4.19 -5.76 11.04
C GLN A 91 -4.69 -7.09 11.64
N GLU A 92 -5.42 -7.04 12.76
CA GLU A 92 -6.06 -8.21 13.34
C GLU A 92 -7.56 -8.23 13.00
N ALA A 93 -7.97 -9.22 12.20
CA ALA A 93 -9.38 -9.43 11.91
C ALA A 93 -10.13 -9.93 13.17
N ALA A 94 -11.06 -9.13 13.68
CA ALA A 94 -11.88 -9.47 14.85
C ALA A 94 -12.97 -10.49 14.50
N LEU A 95 -12.57 -11.68 14.04
CA LEU A 95 -13.48 -12.76 13.62
C LEU A 95 -13.66 -13.79 14.74
N ASP A 96 -14.92 -14.07 15.11
CA ASP A 96 -15.22 -15.18 16.00
C ASP A 96 -15.03 -16.52 15.27
N PRO A 97 -14.12 -17.39 15.72
CA PRO A 97 -13.85 -18.68 15.07
C PRO A 97 -15.05 -19.65 15.09
N LEU A 98 -16.05 -19.42 15.94
CA LEU A 98 -17.22 -20.26 16.10
C LEU A 98 -18.40 -19.88 15.18
N LEU A 99 -18.39 -18.66 14.64
CA LEU A 99 -19.38 -18.20 13.67
C LEU A 99 -18.99 -18.59 12.24
N THR A 100 -19.99 -18.64 11.37
CA THR A 100 -19.81 -18.77 9.92
C THR A 100 -19.63 -17.40 9.28
N GLY A 101 -19.15 -17.34 8.01
CA GLY A 101 -19.05 -16.08 7.26
C GLY A 101 -20.40 -15.37 7.14
N ARG A 102 -21.46 -16.13 6.86
CA ARG A 102 -22.83 -15.63 6.78
C ARG A 102 -23.32 -15.02 8.10
N GLU A 103 -23.06 -15.70 9.22
CA GLU A 103 -23.43 -15.22 10.56
C GLU A 103 -22.70 -13.93 10.91
N HIS A 104 -21.41 -13.81 10.57
CA HIS A 104 -20.65 -12.57 10.75
C HIS A 104 -21.25 -11.40 10.00
N LEU A 105 -21.53 -11.57 8.71
CA LEU A 105 -22.12 -10.50 7.88
C LEU A 105 -23.52 -10.11 8.36
N LYS A 106 -24.32 -11.09 8.77
CA LYS A 106 -25.65 -10.83 9.36
C LYS A 106 -25.55 -10.05 10.67
N LEU A 107 -24.59 -10.40 11.52
CA LEU A 107 -24.31 -9.69 12.78
C LEU A 107 -23.86 -8.26 12.51
N GLN A 108 -22.87 -8.09 11.64
CA GLN A 108 -22.32 -6.77 11.29
C GLN A 108 -23.40 -5.87 10.67
N ALA A 109 -24.23 -6.41 9.75
CA ALA A 109 -25.37 -5.68 9.19
C ALA A 109 -26.40 -5.28 10.26
N ALA A 110 -26.58 -6.10 11.28
CA ALA A 110 -27.46 -5.76 12.41
C ALA A 110 -26.89 -4.64 13.28
N LEU A 111 -25.58 -4.66 13.55
CA LEU A 111 -24.89 -3.63 14.33
C LEU A 111 -24.91 -2.26 13.62
N HIS A 112 -24.83 -2.27 12.28
CA HIS A 112 -25.00 -1.06 11.45
C HIS A 112 -26.46 -0.65 11.21
N GLY A 113 -27.43 -1.35 11.81
CA GLY A 113 -28.84 -0.97 11.74
C GLY A 113 -29.56 -1.31 10.45
N LEU A 114 -29.00 -2.15 9.56
CA LEU A 114 -29.66 -2.56 8.33
C LEU A 114 -30.99 -3.26 8.64
N PRO A 115 -32.05 -3.02 7.84
CA PRO A 115 -33.33 -3.72 7.99
C PRO A 115 -33.19 -5.24 7.84
N ARG A 116 -33.91 -6.01 8.63
CA ARG A 116 -33.77 -7.48 8.65
C ARG A 116 -33.86 -8.15 7.27
N LYS A 117 -34.70 -7.61 6.39
CA LYS A 117 -34.88 -8.13 5.02
C LYS A 117 -33.68 -7.89 4.10
N GLU A 118 -32.87 -6.86 4.40
CA GLU A 118 -31.73 -6.48 3.59
C GLU A 118 -30.45 -7.18 4.04
N ARG A 119 -30.37 -7.62 5.32
CA ARG A 119 -29.15 -8.23 5.90
C ARG A 119 -28.71 -9.48 5.17
N GLU A 120 -29.64 -10.36 4.82
CA GLU A 120 -29.36 -11.62 4.12
C GLU A 120 -28.89 -11.32 2.70
N LYS A 121 -29.64 -10.50 1.96
CA LYS A 121 -29.28 -10.11 0.60
C LYS A 121 -27.91 -9.46 0.54
N ARG A 122 -27.64 -8.47 1.41
CA ARG A 122 -26.34 -7.78 1.47
C ARG A 122 -25.22 -8.73 1.85
N GLY A 123 -25.46 -9.67 2.78
CA GLY A 123 -24.49 -10.69 3.15
C GLY A 123 -24.13 -11.63 2.00
N GLU A 124 -25.11 -12.07 1.21
CA GLU A 124 -24.89 -12.91 0.04
C GLU A 124 -24.12 -12.18 -1.05
N GLU A 125 -24.53 -10.95 -1.39
CA GLU A 125 -23.82 -10.11 -2.35
C GLU A 125 -22.34 -9.94 -1.98
N LEU A 126 -22.04 -9.70 -0.71
CA LEU A 126 -20.66 -9.51 -0.24
C LEU A 126 -19.87 -10.83 -0.23
N LEU A 127 -20.48 -11.96 0.11
CA LEU A 127 -19.81 -13.26 0.04
C LEU A 127 -19.46 -13.65 -1.39
N GLU A 128 -20.37 -13.43 -2.35
CA GLU A 128 -20.08 -13.63 -3.77
C GLU A 128 -18.93 -12.73 -4.24
N ARG A 129 -19.00 -11.47 -3.86
CA ARG A 129 -18.04 -10.44 -4.21
C ARG A 129 -16.60 -10.78 -3.78
N VAL A 130 -16.44 -11.30 -2.57
CA VAL A 130 -15.11 -11.68 -2.05
C VAL A 130 -14.75 -13.15 -2.36
N GLY A 131 -15.53 -13.84 -3.19
CA GLY A 131 -15.28 -15.22 -3.60
C GLY A 131 -15.38 -16.23 -2.46
N LEU A 132 -16.35 -16.07 -1.56
CA LEU A 132 -16.58 -16.97 -0.42
C LEU A 132 -17.98 -17.60 -0.38
N PRO A 133 -18.77 -17.70 -1.48
CA PRO A 133 -20.14 -18.23 -1.42
C PRO A 133 -20.19 -19.69 -0.95
N GLU A 134 -19.26 -20.55 -1.44
CA GLU A 134 -19.20 -21.96 -1.06
C GLU A 134 -18.75 -22.19 0.39
N ALA A 135 -18.04 -21.23 0.97
CA ALA A 135 -17.56 -21.28 2.34
C ALA A 135 -18.49 -20.56 3.34
N ALA A 136 -19.55 -19.92 2.85
CA ALA A 136 -20.42 -19.03 3.63
C ALA A 136 -20.94 -19.66 4.93
N ASP A 137 -21.30 -20.94 4.91
CA ASP A 137 -21.87 -21.69 6.03
C ASP A 137 -20.86 -22.54 6.80
N ARG A 138 -19.55 -22.46 6.42
CA ARG A 138 -18.45 -23.07 7.16
C ARG A 138 -17.98 -22.16 8.30
N LYS A 139 -17.66 -22.71 9.46
CA LYS A 139 -17.12 -21.94 10.58
C LYS A 139 -15.76 -21.32 10.25
N VAL A 140 -15.55 -20.06 10.67
CA VAL A 140 -14.35 -19.27 10.39
C VAL A 140 -13.06 -19.90 10.92
N ARG A 141 -13.13 -20.73 11.99
CA ARG A 141 -11.97 -21.51 12.44
C ARG A 141 -11.35 -22.41 11.36
N GLY A 142 -12.13 -22.80 10.35
CA GLY A 142 -11.69 -23.60 9.21
C GLY A 142 -11.28 -22.77 7.99
N TYR A 143 -11.29 -21.46 8.07
CA TYR A 143 -10.85 -20.58 6.98
C TYR A 143 -9.32 -20.48 6.93
N SER A 144 -8.77 -20.36 5.71
CA SER A 144 -7.39 -19.95 5.51
C SER A 144 -7.20 -18.48 5.90
N GLY A 145 -5.94 -18.03 6.02
CA GLY A 145 -5.63 -16.62 6.26
C GLY A 145 -6.26 -15.70 5.20
N GLY A 146 -6.11 -16.06 3.92
CA GLY A 146 -6.71 -15.31 2.82
C GLY A 146 -8.24 -15.29 2.85
N MET A 147 -8.90 -16.39 3.24
CA MET A 147 -10.34 -16.40 3.42
C MET A 147 -10.80 -15.50 4.56
N LYS A 148 -10.07 -15.48 5.67
CA LYS A 148 -10.36 -14.58 6.80
C LYS A 148 -10.21 -13.13 6.38
N ARG A 149 -9.16 -12.78 5.64
CA ARG A 149 -8.92 -11.42 5.18
C ARG A 149 -9.98 -10.95 4.20
N ARG A 150 -10.41 -11.81 3.28
CA ARG A 150 -11.52 -11.51 2.35
C ARG A 150 -12.85 -11.34 3.09
N LEU A 151 -13.12 -12.14 4.13
CA LEU A 151 -14.30 -11.95 4.97
C LEU A 151 -14.23 -10.63 5.75
N ASP A 152 -13.07 -10.25 6.27
CA ASP A 152 -12.86 -8.99 6.99
C ASP A 152 -13.11 -7.78 6.08
N LEU A 153 -12.62 -7.84 4.84
CA LEU A 153 -12.95 -6.85 3.82
C LEU A 153 -14.48 -6.79 3.58
N ALA A 154 -15.15 -7.93 3.42
CA ALA A 154 -16.60 -7.96 3.23
C ALA A 154 -17.36 -7.32 4.40
N LEU A 155 -16.90 -7.56 5.64
CA LEU A 155 -17.49 -6.98 6.86
C LEU A 155 -17.35 -5.46 6.88
N SER A 156 -16.20 -4.93 6.44
CA SER A 156 -15.97 -3.49 6.37
C SER A 156 -16.86 -2.77 5.35
N LEU A 157 -17.42 -3.51 4.38
CA LEU A 157 -18.26 -2.99 3.30
C LEU A 157 -19.78 -3.13 3.55
N VAL A 158 -20.20 -3.74 4.65
CA VAL A 158 -21.61 -4.08 4.90
C VAL A 158 -22.54 -2.88 4.81
N HIS A 159 -22.17 -1.76 5.36
CA HIS A 159 -22.99 -0.55 5.47
C HIS A 159 -22.78 0.45 4.33
N GLY A 160 -21.93 0.11 3.31
CA GLY A 160 -21.65 0.99 2.18
C GLY A 160 -20.83 2.23 2.58
N PRO A 161 -19.61 2.07 3.10
CA PRO A 161 -18.79 3.20 3.56
C PRO A 161 -18.38 4.12 2.40
N GLU A 162 -18.17 5.41 2.71
CA GLU A 162 -17.59 6.39 1.81
C GLU A 162 -16.07 6.25 1.73
N ILE A 163 -15.43 5.86 2.85
CA ILE A 163 -13.98 5.71 2.98
C ILE A 163 -13.66 4.35 3.59
N LEU A 164 -12.73 3.62 2.99
CA LEU A 164 -12.26 2.32 3.44
C LEU A 164 -10.81 2.42 3.93
N PHE A 165 -10.56 2.02 5.17
CA PHE A 165 -9.22 1.88 5.72
C PHE A 165 -8.78 0.41 5.67
N LEU A 166 -7.61 0.15 5.07
CA LEU A 166 -6.99 -1.16 4.97
C LEU A 166 -5.60 -1.11 5.60
N ASP A 167 -5.43 -1.78 6.74
CA ASP A 167 -4.12 -1.81 7.42
C ASP A 167 -3.39 -3.12 7.09
N GLU A 168 -2.38 -3.03 6.24
CA GLU A 168 -1.55 -4.13 5.72
C GLU A 168 -2.39 -5.31 5.19
N PRO A 169 -3.31 -5.08 4.23
CA PRO A 169 -4.35 -6.04 3.88
C PRO A 169 -3.83 -7.33 3.22
N THR A 170 -2.63 -7.33 2.66
CA THR A 170 -2.06 -8.47 1.93
C THR A 170 -1.00 -9.24 2.71
N THR A 171 -0.67 -8.80 3.92
CA THR A 171 0.34 -9.47 4.76
C THR A 171 -0.05 -10.92 5.02
N GLY A 172 0.88 -11.84 4.70
CA GLY A 172 0.68 -13.29 4.88
C GLY A 172 -0.27 -13.94 3.87
N LEU A 173 -0.68 -13.26 2.81
CA LEU A 173 -1.48 -13.84 1.74
C LEU A 173 -0.60 -14.49 0.65
N ASP A 174 -1.13 -15.58 0.08
CA ASP A 174 -0.58 -16.15 -1.15
C ASP A 174 -0.82 -15.20 -2.34
N PRO A 175 -0.03 -15.33 -3.45
CA PRO A 175 -0.13 -14.41 -4.59
C PRO A 175 -1.53 -14.33 -5.21
N GLN A 176 -2.26 -15.44 -5.28
CA GLN A 176 -3.61 -15.46 -5.85
C GLN A 176 -4.61 -14.68 -4.97
N SER A 177 -4.55 -14.89 -3.63
CA SER A 177 -5.38 -14.16 -2.68
C SER A 177 -5.07 -12.66 -2.68
N ARG A 178 -3.79 -12.28 -2.87
CA ARG A 178 -3.35 -10.89 -3.00
C ARG A 178 -3.95 -10.23 -4.25
N SER A 179 -3.80 -10.86 -5.42
CA SER A 179 -4.36 -10.32 -6.67
C SER A 179 -5.87 -10.14 -6.60
N ALA A 180 -6.61 -11.11 -6.04
CA ALA A 180 -8.06 -11.00 -5.87
C ALA A 180 -8.47 -9.83 -4.96
N LEU A 181 -7.68 -9.55 -3.91
CA LEU A 181 -7.92 -8.40 -3.02
C LEU A 181 -7.64 -7.09 -3.75
N TRP A 182 -6.58 -7.01 -4.53
CA TRP A 182 -6.24 -5.83 -5.35
C TRP A 182 -7.32 -5.51 -6.39
N GLU A 183 -7.82 -6.53 -7.08
CA GLU A 183 -8.94 -6.38 -8.02
C GLU A 183 -10.18 -5.79 -7.33
N GLU A 184 -10.48 -6.28 -6.12
CA GLU A 184 -11.61 -5.80 -5.35
C GLU A 184 -11.44 -4.33 -4.91
N VAL A 185 -10.25 -3.95 -4.40
CA VAL A 185 -9.93 -2.56 -4.03
C VAL A 185 -10.07 -1.63 -5.24
N SER A 186 -9.50 -2.03 -6.39
CA SER A 186 -9.59 -1.26 -7.63
C SER A 186 -11.04 -1.09 -8.09
N ARG A 187 -11.87 -2.11 -7.95
CA ARG A 187 -13.29 -2.07 -8.31
C ARG A 187 -14.07 -1.11 -7.40
N LEU A 188 -13.82 -1.17 -6.09
CA LEU A 188 -14.43 -0.28 -5.10
C LEU A 188 -14.23 1.20 -5.45
N THR A 189 -13.01 1.53 -5.83
CA THR A 189 -12.66 2.92 -6.15
C THR A 189 -13.23 3.34 -7.51
N ARG A 190 -13.01 2.53 -8.56
CA ARG A 190 -13.38 2.89 -9.93
C ARG A 190 -14.89 2.87 -10.18
N ASP A 191 -15.56 1.83 -9.67
CA ASP A 191 -16.98 1.59 -9.99
C ASP A 191 -17.92 2.18 -8.94
N GLU A 192 -17.50 2.25 -7.68
CA GLU A 192 -18.35 2.69 -6.58
C GLU A 192 -17.91 4.05 -6.00
N GLY A 193 -16.74 4.57 -6.39
CA GLY A 193 -16.22 5.86 -5.95
C GLY A 193 -15.80 5.88 -4.47
N VAL A 194 -15.55 4.70 -3.86
CA VAL A 194 -15.07 4.59 -2.48
C VAL A 194 -13.65 5.11 -2.40
N THR A 195 -13.38 5.98 -1.45
CA THR A 195 -12.01 6.42 -1.12
C THR A 195 -11.31 5.33 -0.33
N VAL A 196 -10.07 4.99 -0.67
CA VAL A 196 -9.31 3.95 0.02
C VAL A 196 -8.04 4.52 0.63
N PHE A 197 -7.86 4.32 1.94
CA PHE A 197 -6.61 4.58 2.64
C PHE A 197 -5.95 3.24 2.98
N LEU A 198 -4.86 2.94 2.29
CA LEU A 198 -4.17 1.66 2.36
C LEU A 198 -2.80 1.83 3.03
N THR A 199 -2.53 1.13 4.14
CA THR A 199 -1.16 1.04 4.64
C THR A 199 -0.49 -0.21 4.11
N THR A 200 0.79 -0.11 3.78
CA THR A 200 1.58 -1.26 3.35
C THR A 200 3.07 -1.08 3.63
N GLN A 201 3.78 -2.19 3.73
CA GLN A 201 5.23 -2.26 3.63
C GLN A 201 5.69 -2.86 2.29
N TYR A 202 4.74 -3.31 1.46
CA TYR A 202 5.04 -3.92 0.16
C TYR A 202 4.95 -2.86 -0.93
N LEU A 203 6.10 -2.61 -1.57
CA LEU A 203 6.26 -1.61 -2.63
C LEU A 203 5.37 -1.91 -3.83
N GLU A 204 5.29 -3.19 -4.22
CA GLU A 204 4.46 -3.65 -5.33
C GLU A 204 2.97 -3.30 -5.13
N GLU A 205 2.48 -3.42 -3.89
CA GLU A 205 1.09 -3.09 -3.56
C GLU A 205 0.81 -1.58 -3.75
N ALA A 206 1.72 -0.73 -3.26
CA ALA A 206 1.62 0.71 -3.45
C ALA A 206 1.73 1.09 -4.93
N ASP A 207 2.62 0.46 -5.68
CA ASP A 207 2.86 0.74 -7.10
C ASP A 207 1.69 0.33 -8.01
N VAL A 208 0.99 -0.77 -7.67
CA VAL A 208 -0.12 -1.30 -8.46
C VAL A 208 -1.46 -0.62 -8.13
N LEU A 209 -1.69 -0.28 -6.87
CA LEU A 209 -3.01 0.15 -6.41
C LEU A 209 -3.15 1.64 -6.21
N ALA A 210 -2.09 2.31 -5.75
CA ALA A 210 -2.24 3.68 -5.26
C ALA A 210 -2.22 4.71 -6.38
N ASP A 211 -3.16 5.65 -6.35
CA ASP A 211 -3.12 6.84 -7.19
C ASP A 211 -2.06 7.82 -6.67
N ARG A 212 -1.90 7.91 -5.34
CA ARG A 212 -0.83 8.65 -4.67
C ARG A 212 -0.28 7.86 -3.49
N VAL A 213 1.01 8.07 -3.21
CA VAL A 213 1.74 7.40 -2.13
C VAL A 213 2.35 8.43 -1.19
N GLY A 214 2.05 8.31 0.09
CA GLY A 214 2.78 8.99 1.16
C GLY A 214 3.78 8.03 1.78
N ILE A 215 5.07 8.34 1.69
CA ILE A 215 6.13 7.53 2.31
C ILE A 215 6.39 8.06 3.71
N ILE A 216 6.14 7.20 4.71
CA ILE A 216 6.38 7.55 6.12
C ILE A 216 7.63 6.84 6.67
N ASP A 217 8.49 7.59 7.33
CA ASP A 217 9.61 7.07 8.12
C ASP A 217 9.70 7.79 9.46
N ARG A 218 9.84 7.03 10.55
CA ARG A 218 9.97 7.55 11.93
C ARG A 218 8.94 8.61 12.29
N GLY A 219 7.69 8.36 11.93
CA GLY A 219 6.55 9.21 12.24
C GLY A 219 6.39 10.44 11.36
N ARG A 220 7.18 10.61 10.29
CA ARG A 220 7.12 11.76 9.37
C ARG A 220 6.95 11.33 7.93
N ILE A 221 6.15 12.05 7.17
CA ILE A 221 6.06 11.87 5.72
C ILE A 221 7.34 12.45 5.11
N VAL A 222 8.10 11.62 4.39
CA VAL A 222 9.38 11.98 3.77
C VAL A 222 9.27 12.23 2.28
N ALA A 223 8.23 11.69 1.63
CA ALA A 223 7.88 11.96 0.24
C ALA A 223 6.38 11.70 0.03
N GLU A 224 5.74 12.43 -0.87
CA GLU A 224 4.34 12.26 -1.22
C GLU A 224 4.09 12.73 -2.65
N ASP A 225 3.68 11.81 -3.54
CA ASP A 225 3.23 12.08 -4.91
C ASP A 225 2.64 10.81 -5.53
N THR A 226 2.33 10.82 -6.85
CA THR A 226 2.02 9.60 -7.59
C THR A 226 3.23 8.67 -7.63
N PRO A 227 3.04 7.33 -7.71
CA PRO A 227 4.17 6.39 -7.82
C PRO A 227 5.13 6.75 -8.98
N GLU A 228 4.59 7.15 -10.13
CA GLU A 228 5.37 7.52 -11.30
C GLU A 228 6.18 8.79 -11.06
N ALA A 229 5.60 9.82 -10.43
CA ALA A 229 6.31 11.07 -10.11
C ALA A 229 7.45 10.83 -9.12
N LEU A 230 7.20 10.04 -8.05
CA LEU A 230 8.23 9.67 -7.09
C LEU A 230 9.38 8.90 -7.74
N LYS A 231 9.09 7.92 -8.59
CA LYS A 231 10.11 7.16 -9.34
C LYS A 231 10.89 8.06 -10.31
N ALA A 232 10.23 9.02 -10.95
CA ALA A 232 10.88 9.96 -11.86
C ALA A 232 11.87 10.91 -11.17
N GLU A 233 11.66 11.24 -9.87
CA GLU A 233 12.63 12.01 -9.08
C GLU A 233 13.98 11.31 -8.94
N ILE A 234 13.99 9.97 -8.81
CA ILE A 234 15.20 9.15 -8.63
C ILE A 234 16.04 9.11 -9.91
N GLY A 235 15.39 9.22 -11.05
CA GLY A 235 16.06 9.27 -12.33
C GLY A 235 15.36 8.51 -13.43
N ARG A 236 16.05 8.44 -14.57
CA ARG A 236 15.56 7.75 -15.75
C ARG A 236 15.86 6.26 -15.72
N PRO A 237 15.10 5.43 -16.45
CA PRO A 237 15.35 4.02 -16.59
C PRO A 237 16.81 3.71 -17.01
N ARG A 238 17.32 2.58 -16.56
CA ARG A 238 18.64 2.06 -16.90
C ARG A 238 18.49 0.85 -17.81
N VAL A 239 19.22 0.86 -18.91
CA VAL A 239 19.35 -0.33 -19.77
C VAL A 239 20.69 -1.00 -19.49
N GLU A 240 20.64 -2.29 -19.19
CA GLU A 240 21.82 -3.13 -19.01
C GLU A 240 21.85 -4.23 -20.06
N ALA A 241 22.95 -4.31 -20.81
CA ALA A 241 23.18 -5.32 -21.82
C ALA A 241 24.41 -6.17 -21.49
N THR A 242 24.25 -7.49 -21.46
CA THR A 242 25.36 -8.44 -21.35
C THR A 242 25.71 -8.92 -22.76
N PRO A 243 26.87 -8.62 -23.32
CA PRO A 243 27.28 -9.10 -24.63
C PRO A 243 27.34 -10.63 -24.64
N ALA A 244 26.94 -11.26 -25.77
CA ALA A 244 27.07 -12.73 -25.96
C ALA A 244 28.53 -13.20 -25.97
N GLU A 245 29.44 -12.34 -26.42
CA GLU A 245 30.88 -12.56 -26.42
C GLU A 245 31.59 -11.42 -25.71
N ALA A 246 32.49 -11.71 -24.77
CA ALA A 246 33.19 -10.70 -23.98
C ALA A 246 33.95 -9.68 -24.85
N LYS A 247 34.47 -10.07 -26.02
CA LYS A 247 35.14 -9.15 -26.98
C LYS A 247 34.21 -8.10 -27.59
N ALA A 248 32.89 -8.31 -27.56
CA ALA A 248 31.90 -7.38 -28.12
C ALA A 248 31.52 -6.27 -27.11
N ARG A 249 32.04 -6.30 -25.87
CA ARG A 249 31.66 -5.37 -24.79
C ARG A 249 31.84 -3.89 -25.21
N ASP A 250 32.97 -3.53 -25.81
CA ASP A 250 33.26 -2.14 -26.20
C ASP A 250 32.38 -1.66 -27.35
N ALA A 251 31.99 -2.59 -28.26
CA ALA A 251 31.05 -2.28 -29.34
C ALA A 251 29.64 -2.04 -28.78
N VAL A 252 29.16 -2.91 -27.89
CA VAL A 252 27.89 -2.74 -27.19
C VAL A 252 27.88 -1.44 -26.41
N ALA A 253 28.95 -1.12 -25.68
CA ALA A 253 29.08 0.14 -24.93
C ALA A 253 28.96 1.37 -25.83
N ARG A 254 29.58 1.36 -27.02
CA ARG A 254 29.47 2.46 -27.98
C ARG A 254 28.04 2.66 -28.48
N VAL A 255 27.28 1.59 -28.68
CA VAL A 255 25.88 1.67 -29.09
C VAL A 255 25.03 2.22 -27.94
N LEU A 256 25.14 1.65 -26.75
CA LEU A 256 24.36 2.08 -25.61
C LEU A 256 24.61 3.55 -25.20
N LYS A 257 25.87 4.03 -25.30
CA LYS A 257 26.23 5.44 -25.05
C LYS A 257 25.53 6.45 -25.97
N LYS A 258 24.97 6.01 -27.10
CA LYS A 258 24.14 6.88 -27.96
C LYS A 258 22.82 7.24 -27.28
N PHE A 259 22.35 6.42 -26.31
CA PHE A 259 21.06 6.58 -25.64
C PHE A 259 21.17 7.23 -24.25
N GLY A 260 22.37 7.32 -23.69
CA GLY A 260 22.55 7.93 -22.38
C GLY A 260 23.94 7.78 -21.81
N GLU A 261 24.07 8.07 -20.52
CA GLU A 261 25.33 8.03 -19.80
C GLU A 261 25.61 6.64 -19.21
N GLU A 262 26.87 6.18 -19.31
CA GLU A 262 27.30 4.91 -18.73
C GLU A 262 27.20 4.97 -17.21
N THR A 263 26.68 3.92 -16.61
CA THR A 263 26.51 3.78 -15.18
C THR A 263 27.06 2.43 -14.70
N ALA A 264 27.10 2.21 -13.38
CA ALA A 264 27.52 0.93 -12.83
C ALA A 264 26.55 -0.18 -13.25
N GLY A 265 27.07 -1.31 -13.68
CA GLY A 265 26.34 -2.52 -14.10
C GLY A 265 26.93 -3.76 -13.49
N GLN A 266 26.32 -4.92 -13.77
CA GLN A 266 26.86 -6.20 -13.34
C GLN A 266 28.21 -6.50 -14.00
N PRO A 267 29.07 -7.33 -13.38
CA PRO A 267 30.34 -7.72 -13.99
C PRO A 267 30.15 -8.34 -15.40
N GLY A 268 30.82 -7.75 -16.39
CA GLY A 268 30.72 -8.19 -17.79
C GLY A 268 29.59 -7.54 -18.60
N ALA A 269 28.64 -6.88 -17.98
CA ALA A 269 27.59 -6.10 -18.64
C ALA A 269 28.03 -4.66 -18.93
N VAL A 270 27.24 -3.99 -19.76
CA VAL A 270 27.30 -2.54 -20.01
C VAL A 270 25.95 -1.96 -19.64
N ALA A 271 25.94 -0.95 -18.78
CA ALA A 271 24.74 -0.26 -18.36
C ALA A 271 24.79 1.22 -18.70
N VAL A 272 23.68 1.77 -19.18
CA VAL A 272 23.50 3.20 -19.40
C VAL A 272 22.17 3.66 -18.81
N ARG A 273 22.16 4.87 -18.23
CA ARG A 273 20.94 5.54 -17.85
C ARG A 273 20.39 6.26 -19.09
N LEU A 274 19.18 5.89 -19.50
CA LEU A 274 18.58 6.44 -20.71
C LEU A 274 18.35 7.95 -20.59
N ALA A 275 18.88 8.71 -21.52
CA ALA A 275 18.57 10.12 -21.68
C ALA A 275 17.42 10.35 -22.67
N HIS A 276 17.27 9.44 -23.63
CA HIS A 276 16.23 9.45 -24.67
C HIS A 276 16.06 8.05 -25.26
N GLY A 277 14.97 7.84 -26.01
CA GLY A 277 14.63 6.54 -26.59
C GLY A 277 14.05 5.56 -25.56
N ASP A 278 13.67 4.41 -26.03
CA ASP A 278 13.14 3.29 -25.27
C ASP A 278 13.96 2.01 -25.49
N LEU A 279 13.58 0.93 -24.82
CA LEU A 279 14.25 -0.38 -24.96
C LEU A 279 14.21 -0.90 -26.40
N ALA A 280 13.13 -0.62 -27.17
CA ALA A 280 12.99 -1.05 -28.54
C ALA A 280 13.97 -0.32 -29.47
N ASP A 281 14.26 0.96 -29.19
CA ASP A 281 15.28 1.74 -29.92
C ASP A 281 16.67 1.18 -29.67
N VAL A 282 16.98 0.79 -28.43
CA VAL A 282 18.24 0.15 -28.08
C VAL A 282 18.39 -1.20 -28.80
N VAL A 283 17.34 -2.04 -28.84
CA VAL A 283 17.33 -3.31 -29.56
C VAL A 283 17.62 -3.09 -31.05
N ARG A 284 16.90 -2.16 -31.68
CA ARG A 284 17.10 -1.82 -33.12
C ARG A 284 18.53 -1.35 -33.40
N ALA A 285 19.10 -0.57 -32.50
CA ALA A 285 20.47 -0.07 -32.69
C ALA A 285 21.53 -1.18 -32.54
N LEU A 286 21.32 -2.13 -31.62
CA LEU A 286 22.19 -3.31 -31.47
C LEU A 286 22.08 -4.22 -32.70
N ASP A 287 20.88 -4.46 -33.19
CA ASP A 287 20.63 -5.28 -34.38
C ASP A 287 21.25 -4.65 -35.65
N ALA A 288 21.15 -3.32 -35.82
CA ALA A 288 21.74 -2.61 -36.96
C ALA A 288 23.27 -2.78 -37.03
N GLU A 289 23.94 -2.96 -35.92
CA GLU A 289 25.37 -3.22 -35.80
C GLU A 289 25.71 -4.73 -35.69
N ASN A 290 24.72 -5.62 -35.88
CA ASN A 290 24.85 -7.08 -35.73
C ASN A 290 25.47 -7.52 -34.38
N LEU A 291 25.20 -6.77 -33.31
CA LEU A 291 25.71 -7.05 -31.98
C LEU A 291 24.75 -7.98 -31.25
N LYS A 292 25.21 -9.18 -30.91
CA LYS A 292 24.45 -10.16 -30.13
C LYS A 292 24.65 -9.94 -28.64
N VAL A 293 23.54 -9.85 -27.92
CA VAL A 293 23.52 -9.78 -26.44
C VAL A 293 22.96 -11.08 -25.88
N ALA A 294 23.54 -11.57 -24.80
CA ALA A 294 23.06 -12.73 -24.06
C ALA A 294 21.89 -12.36 -23.16
N ASN A 295 21.90 -11.12 -22.64
CA ASN A 295 20.82 -10.57 -21.83
C ASN A 295 20.69 -9.06 -22.10
N LEU A 296 19.45 -8.59 -22.11
CA LEU A 296 19.11 -7.17 -22.19
C LEU A 296 18.01 -6.89 -21.18
N ARG A 297 18.24 -5.97 -20.27
CA ARG A 297 17.34 -5.66 -19.16
C ARG A 297 17.08 -4.16 -19.11
N LEU A 298 15.83 -3.79 -18.87
CA LEU A 298 15.42 -2.45 -18.52
C LEU A 298 15.15 -2.45 -17.02
N ASP A 299 15.91 -1.67 -16.28
CA ASP A 299 15.69 -1.44 -14.85
C ASP A 299 15.03 -0.06 -14.71
N GLU A 300 13.79 -0.04 -14.35
CA GLU A 300 13.06 1.18 -14.00
C GLU A 300 13.31 1.52 -12.52
N PRO A 301 13.38 2.80 -12.16
CA PRO A 301 13.40 3.21 -10.76
C PRO A 301 12.19 2.63 -10.02
N SER A 302 12.40 2.18 -8.80
CA SER A 302 11.39 1.60 -7.94
C SER A 302 11.06 2.52 -6.77
N LEU A 303 9.94 2.27 -6.08
CA LEU A 303 9.63 2.95 -4.83
C LEU A 303 10.65 2.62 -3.71
N ASP A 304 11.37 1.48 -3.80
CA ASP A 304 12.48 1.18 -2.87
C ASP A 304 13.66 2.12 -3.09
N ASP A 305 13.98 2.45 -4.34
CA ASP A 305 15.00 3.45 -4.66
C ASP A 305 14.61 4.82 -4.11
N VAL A 306 13.32 5.19 -4.19
CA VAL A 306 12.79 6.43 -3.59
C VAL A 306 12.99 6.39 -2.08
N PHE A 307 12.58 5.31 -1.42
CA PHE A 307 12.71 5.17 0.02
C PHE A 307 14.17 5.23 0.46
N LEU A 308 15.06 4.50 -0.24
CA LEU A 308 16.50 4.50 0.02
C LEU A 308 17.11 5.89 -0.11
N GLU A 309 16.76 6.65 -1.15
CA GLU A 309 17.28 8.01 -1.34
C GLU A 309 16.79 8.98 -0.26
N LYS A 310 15.51 8.89 0.11
CA LYS A 310 14.92 9.80 1.12
C LYS A 310 15.32 9.46 2.56
N THR A 311 15.66 8.20 2.87
CA THR A 311 15.91 7.73 4.26
C THR A 311 17.31 7.20 4.50
N GLY A 312 18.07 6.89 3.45
CA GLY A 312 19.41 6.29 3.52
C GLY A 312 19.42 4.79 3.82
N ARG A 313 18.28 4.09 3.79
CA ARG A 313 18.14 2.65 4.02
C ARG A 313 17.08 2.03 3.12
N SER A 314 17.21 0.74 2.79
CA SER A 314 16.17 0.00 2.06
C SER A 314 14.98 -0.33 2.95
N LEU A 315 13.78 -0.39 2.36
CA LEU A 315 12.54 -0.74 3.06
C LEU A 315 12.59 -2.18 3.60
N GLU A 316 13.12 -3.13 2.81
CA GLU A 316 13.25 -4.54 3.19
C GLU A 316 14.23 -4.79 4.35
N GLY A 317 15.24 -3.93 4.53
CA GLY A 317 16.23 -4.04 5.63
C GLY A 317 15.86 -3.25 6.89
N ALA A 318 14.78 -2.47 6.87
CA ALA A 318 14.43 -1.59 7.98
C ALA A 318 13.76 -2.33 9.16
N GLY A 319 13.15 -3.52 8.91
CA GLY A 319 12.52 -4.35 9.95
C GLY A 319 13.52 -5.11 10.81
N ASP A 320 14.62 -5.59 10.24
CA ASP A 320 15.57 -6.48 10.92
C ASP A 320 16.50 -5.74 11.91
N ALA A 321 16.63 -4.41 11.78
CA ALA A 321 17.54 -3.63 12.62
C ALA A 321 16.99 -3.31 14.03
N GLU A 322 15.67 -3.36 14.23
CA GLU A 322 15.05 -3.06 15.53
C GLU A 322 14.85 -4.30 16.41
N GLU A 323 14.61 -5.49 15.83
CA GLU A 323 14.54 -6.73 16.61
C GLU A 323 15.90 -7.13 17.27
N GLY A 324 17.01 -6.77 16.65
CA GLY A 324 18.37 -7.01 17.20
C GLY A 324 18.76 -6.12 18.40
N ALA A 325 18.05 -5.03 18.64
CA ALA A 325 18.34 -4.09 19.73
C ALA A 325 17.61 -4.41 21.04
N GLU A 326 16.49 -5.16 21.00
CA GLU A 326 15.74 -5.54 22.20
C GLU A 326 16.27 -6.83 22.87
N GLU A 327 16.93 -7.74 22.15
CA GLU A 327 17.47 -8.98 22.73
C GLU A 327 18.76 -8.81 23.57
N THR A 328 19.39 -7.61 23.55
CA THR A 328 20.66 -7.40 24.29
C THR A 328 20.53 -6.70 25.63
N GLN A 329 19.30 -6.52 26.16
CA GLN A 329 19.10 -5.93 27.49
C GLN A 329 18.22 -6.81 28.39
N THR A 330 18.73 -7.99 28.77
CA THR A 330 18.25 -8.65 30.00
C THR A 330 19.46 -9.23 30.73
N PRO A 331 19.72 -8.78 31.98
CA PRO A 331 20.77 -9.35 32.85
C PRO A 331 20.35 -10.68 33.45
#